data_6a99a0385929ac4817753fec45f24b87
#
_entry.id   6a99a0385929ac4817753fec45f24b87
#
_cell.length_a   1.000
_cell.length_b   1.000
_cell.length_c   1.000
_cell.angle_alpha   90.00
_cell.angle_beta   90.00
_cell.angle_gamma   90.00
#
_symmetry.space_group_name_H-M   'P 1'
#
loop_
_entity.id
_entity.type
_entity.pdbx_description
1 polymer ?
#
loop_
_entity_poly.entity_id
_entity_poly.type
_entity_poly.pdbx_seq_one_letter_code
_entity_poly.pdbx_strand_id
1 'polypeptide(L)'
;MNFRVVTVCVLLLLSVAGIVTAAESPAGLQSAGALYSKSVDLANGGKYMEALQAADQALALNESSLMPVIQANRAGILTVIGRYNDAIIAADAALASEGNLTTTHSIAWYNKGDALRHLGRINEAKAAFAQAQALDPTLIPPTDMTIITPVTTPAKSSLSPSLAAGALALVFLIGGLFSRLK
;
A
#
# COMPACT_ATOMS: atom_id res chain seq x y z
N MET A 1 -16.10 -48.45 51.21
CA MET A 1 -15.68 -47.37 50.27
C MET A 1 -16.86 -47.12 49.38
N ASN A 2 -17.56 -45.96 49.55
CA ASN A 2 -18.90 -45.74 49.00
C ASN A 2 -18.86 -45.50 47.49
N PHE A 3 -19.53 -46.35 46.75
CA PHE A 3 -19.68 -46.33 45.30
C PHE A 3 -20.10 -44.93 44.73
N ARG A 4 -20.81 -44.16 45.55
CA ARG A 4 -21.24 -42.79 45.19
C ARG A 4 -20.11 -41.77 45.13
N VAL A 5 -19.02 -41.95 45.88
CA VAL A 5 -17.84 -41.03 45.89
C VAL A 5 -17.00 -41.26 44.66
N VAL A 6 -16.88 -42.50 44.20
CA VAL A 6 -16.09 -42.86 43.01
C VAL A 6 -16.77 -42.32 41.73
N THR A 7 -18.12 -42.37 41.68
CA THR A 7 -18.89 -41.84 40.51
C THR A 7 -18.82 -40.33 40.40
N VAL A 8 -18.77 -39.59 41.51
CA VAL A 8 -18.66 -38.13 41.49
C VAL A 8 -17.22 -37.70 41.09
N CYS A 9 -16.19 -38.42 41.53
CA CYS A 9 -14.80 -38.14 41.13
C CYS A 9 -14.54 -38.43 39.64
N VAL A 10 -15.17 -39.48 39.07
CA VAL A 10 -15.03 -39.83 37.65
C VAL A 10 -15.75 -38.77 36.77
N LEU A 11 -16.91 -38.27 37.21
CA LEU A 11 -17.63 -37.20 36.50
C LEU A 11 -16.89 -35.84 36.57
N LEU A 12 -16.17 -35.56 37.67
CA LEU A 12 -15.36 -34.34 37.80
C LEU A 12 -14.06 -34.40 36.98
N LEU A 13 -13.52 -35.58 36.72
CA LEU A 13 -12.32 -35.76 35.89
C LEU A 13 -12.63 -35.71 34.38
N LEU A 14 -13.86 -35.97 33.97
CA LEU A 14 -14.31 -35.90 32.57
C LEU A 14 -14.70 -34.46 32.15
N SER A 15 -14.87 -33.53 33.08
CA SER A 15 -15.21 -32.13 32.77
C SER A 15 -14.01 -31.24 32.52
N VAL A 16 -12.75 -31.73 32.70
CA VAL A 16 -11.51 -30.94 32.45
C VAL A 16 -10.86 -31.28 31.10
N ALA A 17 -11.34 -32.31 30.39
CA ALA A 17 -10.81 -32.70 29.09
C ALA A 17 -11.66 -32.09 27.95
N GLY A 18 -11.65 -30.78 27.78
CA GLY A 18 -12.45 -30.24 26.69
C GLY A 18 -12.41 -28.73 26.46
N ILE A 19 -11.45 -28.02 27.04
CA ILE A 19 -11.22 -26.65 26.62
C ILE A 19 -9.71 -26.55 26.29
N VAL A 20 -9.29 -27.27 25.26
CA VAL A 20 -8.26 -26.71 24.39
C VAL A 20 -9.04 -25.72 23.52
N THR A 21 -9.34 -24.57 24.08
CA THR A 21 -9.52 -23.39 23.25
C THR A 21 -8.21 -23.26 22.51
N ALA A 22 -8.22 -23.61 21.22
CA ALA A 22 -7.27 -23.02 20.31
C ALA A 22 -7.24 -21.56 20.74
N ALA A 23 -6.11 -21.09 21.25
CA ALA A 23 -5.91 -19.68 21.49
C ALA A 23 -6.04 -19.05 20.09
N GLU A 24 -7.26 -18.61 19.77
CA GLU A 24 -7.46 -17.64 18.74
C GLU A 24 -6.52 -16.51 19.15
N SER A 25 -5.43 -16.34 18.41
CA SER A 25 -4.62 -15.15 18.52
C SER A 25 -5.60 -13.98 18.58
N PRO A 26 -5.46 -13.08 19.58
CA PRO A 26 -6.43 -12.02 19.75
C PRO A 26 -6.66 -11.38 18.38
N ALA A 27 -7.92 -11.47 17.91
CA ALA A 27 -8.34 -10.97 16.62
C ALA A 27 -7.92 -9.50 16.53
N GLY A 28 -6.80 -9.22 15.86
CA GLY A 28 -6.34 -7.86 15.66
C GLY A 28 -4.86 -7.63 15.46
N LEU A 29 -3.97 -8.44 15.98
CA LEU A 29 -2.53 -8.22 15.81
C LEU A 29 -2.01 -9.08 14.65
N GLN A 30 -2.21 -8.59 13.42
CA GLN A 30 -1.54 -9.18 12.26
C GLN A 30 -0.06 -8.79 12.31
N SER A 31 0.85 -9.76 12.15
CA SER A 31 2.29 -9.48 12.03
C SER A 31 2.60 -8.75 10.72
N ALA A 32 3.72 -8.03 10.66
CA ALA A 32 4.18 -7.37 9.43
C ALA A 32 4.29 -8.37 8.26
N GLY A 33 4.78 -9.59 8.54
CA GLY A 33 4.86 -10.65 7.53
C GLY A 33 3.49 -11.11 7.02
N ALA A 34 2.48 -11.25 7.89
CA ALA A 34 1.14 -11.62 7.49
C ALA A 34 0.47 -10.51 6.64
N LEU A 35 0.67 -9.25 7.01
CA LEU A 35 0.18 -8.10 6.24
C LEU A 35 0.91 -7.97 4.89
N TYR A 36 2.21 -8.22 4.86
CA TYR A 36 2.97 -8.27 3.61
C TYR A 36 2.44 -9.37 2.68
N SER A 37 2.27 -10.61 3.17
CA SER A 37 1.71 -11.70 2.37
C SER A 37 0.31 -11.35 1.84
N LYS A 38 -0.54 -10.77 2.68
CA LYS A 38 -1.85 -10.28 2.28
C LYS A 38 -1.77 -9.21 1.19
N SER A 39 -0.80 -8.28 1.29
CA SER A 39 -0.56 -7.27 0.25
C SER A 39 -0.21 -7.90 -1.09
N VAL A 40 0.68 -8.89 -1.10
CA VAL A 40 1.07 -9.62 -2.31
C VAL A 40 -0.13 -10.36 -2.93
N ASP A 41 -0.91 -11.07 -2.11
CA ASP A 41 -2.10 -11.81 -2.58
C ASP A 41 -3.14 -10.88 -3.18
N LEU A 42 -3.39 -9.74 -2.54
CA LEU A 42 -4.31 -8.72 -3.04
C LEU A 42 -3.82 -8.10 -4.35
N ALA A 43 -2.52 -7.83 -4.47
CA ALA A 43 -1.93 -7.30 -5.71
C ALA A 43 -2.04 -8.31 -6.86
N ASN A 44 -1.76 -9.60 -6.60
CA ASN A 44 -1.94 -10.67 -7.56
C ASN A 44 -3.40 -10.84 -7.98
N GLY A 45 -4.34 -10.56 -7.09
CA GLY A 45 -5.78 -10.53 -7.36
C GLY A 45 -6.28 -9.25 -8.04
N GLY A 46 -5.39 -8.30 -8.39
CA GLY A 46 -5.75 -7.02 -9.01
C GLY A 46 -6.37 -6.00 -8.07
N LYS A 47 -6.41 -6.26 -6.76
CA LYS A 47 -6.97 -5.38 -5.72
C LYS A 47 -5.91 -4.42 -5.19
N TYR A 48 -5.40 -3.57 -6.08
CA TYR A 48 -4.20 -2.76 -5.81
C TYR A 48 -4.37 -1.74 -4.67
N MET A 49 -5.56 -1.17 -4.49
CA MET A 49 -5.78 -0.21 -3.39
C MET A 49 -5.79 -0.89 -2.02
N GLU A 50 -6.40 -2.07 -1.93
CA GLU A 50 -6.40 -2.89 -0.71
C GLU A 50 -4.99 -3.46 -0.45
N ALA A 51 -4.26 -3.83 -1.51
CA ALA A 51 -2.86 -4.26 -1.43
C ALA A 51 -1.97 -3.16 -0.87
N LEU A 52 -2.13 -1.92 -1.35
CA LEU A 52 -1.40 -0.76 -0.83
C LEU A 52 -1.70 -0.53 0.65
N GLN A 53 -2.98 -0.59 1.04
CA GLN A 53 -3.36 -0.45 2.44
C GLN A 53 -2.72 -1.53 3.33
N ALA A 54 -2.68 -2.78 2.88
CA ALA A 54 -2.04 -3.87 3.63
C ALA A 54 -0.53 -3.66 3.74
N ALA A 55 0.14 -3.18 2.68
CA ALA A 55 1.57 -2.82 2.70
C ALA A 55 1.84 -1.66 3.68
N ASP A 56 1.01 -0.62 3.66
CA ASP A 56 1.15 0.53 4.57
C ASP A 56 0.94 0.11 6.04
N GLN A 57 0.00 -0.80 6.32
CA GLN A 57 -0.18 -1.40 7.65
C GLN A 57 1.03 -2.24 8.08
N ALA A 58 1.62 -3.01 7.17
CA ALA A 58 2.83 -3.78 7.45
C ALA A 58 4.02 -2.86 7.80
N LEU A 59 4.19 -1.76 7.07
CA LEU A 59 5.23 -0.75 7.34
C LEU A 59 5.03 -0.05 8.69
N ALA A 60 3.77 0.19 9.10
CA ALA A 60 3.44 0.82 10.36
C ALA A 60 3.89 0.00 11.59
N LEU A 61 4.05 -1.32 11.44
CA LEU A 61 4.59 -2.19 12.49
C LEU A 61 6.10 -2.05 12.66
N ASN A 62 6.79 -1.35 11.75
CA ASN A 62 8.19 -0.97 11.83
C ASN A 62 9.16 -2.15 12.06
N GLU A 63 8.88 -3.31 11.46
CA GLU A 63 9.76 -4.47 11.51
C GLU A 63 10.89 -4.30 10.50
N SER A 64 12.07 -3.92 10.99
CA SER A 64 13.21 -3.50 10.16
C SER A 64 13.65 -4.55 9.14
N SER A 65 13.56 -5.84 9.48
CA SER A 65 13.93 -6.95 8.59
C SER A 65 13.04 -7.08 7.35
N LEU A 66 11.77 -6.67 7.47
CA LEU A 66 10.78 -6.75 6.39
C LEU A 66 10.58 -5.44 5.64
N MET A 67 11.03 -4.31 6.19
CA MET A 67 10.83 -3.01 5.55
C MET A 67 11.30 -2.95 4.10
N PRO A 68 12.48 -3.46 3.73
CA PRO A 68 12.95 -3.37 2.34
C PRO A 68 12.05 -4.11 1.36
N VAL A 69 11.64 -5.33 1.69
CA VAL A 69 10.81 -6.14 0.80
C VAL A 69 9.39 -5.58 0.71
N ILE A 70 8.85 -5.04 1.80
CA ILE A 70 7.54 -4.37 1.79
C ILE A 70 7.60 -3.10 0.94
N GLN A 71 8.66 -2.29 1.05
CA GLN A 71 8.85 -1.09 0.24
C GLN A 71 9.00 -1.42 -1.25
N ALA A 72 9.74 -2.47 -1.61
CA ALA A 72 9.86 -2.92 -2.99
C ALA A 72 8.51 -3.37 -3.57
N ASN A 73 7.69 -4.13 -2.81
CA ASN A 73 6.33 -4.51 -3.20
C ASN A 73 5.42 -3.28 -3.35
N ARG A 74 5.47 -2.36 -2.40
CA ARG A 74 4.72 -1.11 -2.41
C ARG A 74 5.05 -0.28 -3.66
N ALA A 75 6.31 -0.22 -4.07
CA ALA A 75 6.74 0.47 -5.28
C ALA A 75 6.06 -0.11 -6.53
N GLY A 76 5.99 -1.43 -6.65
CA GLY A 76 5.28 -2.09 -7.75
C GLY A 76 3.79 -1.75 -7.76
N ILE A 77 3.11 -1.84 -6.61
CA ILE A 77 1.69 -1.51 -6.48
C ILE A 77 1.45 -0.05 -6.88
N LEU A 78 2.26 0.89 -6.38
CA LEU A 78 2.15 2.32 -6.69
C LEU A 78 2.35 2.60 -8.18
N THR A 79 3.24 1.86 -8.84
CA THR A 79 3.44 1.98 -10.30
C THR A 79 2.18 1.55 -11.05
N VAL A 80 1.57 0.43 -10.67
CA VAL A 80 0.35 -0.09 -11.33
C VAL A 80 -0.83 0.89 -11.18
N ILE A 81 -0.98 1.55 -10.03
CA ILE A 81 -2.06 2.52 -9.80
C ILE A 81 -1.74 3.94 -10.32
N GLY A 82 -0.58 4.13 -10.99
CA GLY A 82 -0.20 5.39 -11.61
C GLY A 82 0.42 6.43 -10.67
N ARG A 83 0.75 6.05 -9.42
CA ARG A 83 1.40 6.93 -8.44
C ARG A 83 2.93 6.86 -8.58
N TYR A 84 3.43 7.24 -9.75
CA TYR A 84 4.82 7.00 -10.15
C TYR A 84 5.87 7.66 -9.25
N ASN A 85 5.64 8.91 -8.82
CA ASN A 85 6.58 9.58 -7.91
C ASN A 85 6.67 8.87 -6.55
N ASP A 86 5.54 8.43 -6.02
CA ASP A 86 5.51 7.68 -4.76
C ASP A 86 6.16 6.30 -4.91
N ALA A 87 6.02 5.68 -6.09
CA ALA A 87 6.68 4.43 -6.42
C ALA A 87 8.21 4.57 -6.40
N ILE A 88 8.75 5.65 -6.97
CA ILE A 88 10.19 5.94 -6.93
C ILE A 88 10.66 6.11 -5.48
N ILE A 89 9.93 6.86 -4.65
CA ILE A 89 10.25 7.05 -3.23
C ILE A 89 10.28 5.70 -2.49
N ALA A 90 9.28 4.85 -2.72
CA ALA A 90 9.22 3.53 -2.10
C ALA A 90 10.37 2.62 -2.56
N ALA A 91 10.69 2.64 -3.86
CA ALA A 91 11.82 1.89 -4.39
C ALA A 91 13.16 2.38 -3.80
N ASP A 92 13.36 3.69 -3.69
CA ASP A 92 14.56 4.27 -3.08
C ASP A 92 14.67 3.90 -1.59
N ALA A 93 13.56 3.85 -0.88
CA ALA A 93 13.54 3.39 0.52
C ALA A 93 13.94 1.91 0.64
N ALA A 94 13.53 1.04 -0.30
CA ALA A 94 13.97 -0.34 -0.33
C ALA A 94 15.48 -0.45 -0.62
N LEU A 95 16.00 0.35 -1.55
CA LEU A 95 17.40 0.37 -1.97
C LEU A 95 18.35 0.95 -0.92
N ALA A 96 17.85 1.79 -0.02
CA ALA A 96 18.65 2.36 1.06
C ALA A 96 18.98 1.36 2.17
N SER A 97 18.40 0.17 2.14
CA SER A 97 18.61 -0.87 3.15
C SER A 97 19.94 -1.59 2.93
N GLU A 98 20.68 -1.79 4.01
CA GLU A 98 21.93 -2.51 3.99
C GLU A 98 21.73 -4.05 4.06
N GLY A 99 22.72 -4.80 3.56
CA GLY A 99 22.75 -6.25 3.62
C GLY A 99 22.68 -6.93 2.25
N ASN A 100 22.72 -8.27 2.26
CA ASN A 100 22.62 -9.06 1.02
C ASN A 100 21.13 -9.22 0.61
N LEU A 101 20.57 -8.17 0.07
CA LEU A 101 19.17 -8.09 -0.37
C LEU A 101 19.04 -8.10 -1.90
N THR A 102 19.87 -8.90 -2.58
CA THR A 102 19.98 -8.92 -4.04
C THR A 102 18.62 -9.01 -4.74
N THR A 103 17.76 -9.95 -4.34
CA THR A 103 16.41 -10.09 -4.92
C THR A 103 15.53 -8.89 -4.65
N THR A 104 15.54 -8.35 -3.43
CA THR A 104 14.73 -7.17 -3.07
C THR A 104 15.20 -5.95 -3.84
N HIS A 105 16.53 -5.75 -3.93
CA HIS A 105 17.10 -4.62 -4.65
C HIS A 105 16.87 -4.73 -6.16
N SER A 106 16.95 -5.93 -6.75
CA SER A 106 16.66 -6.11 -8.17
C SER A 106 15.21 -5.73 -8.50
N ILE A 107 14.26 -6.17 -7.66
CA ILE A 107 12.84 -5.82 -7.80
C ILE A 107 12.63 -4.30 -7.60
N ALA A 108 13.28 -3.71 -6.59
CA ALA A 108 13.17 -2.26 -6.34
C ALA A 108 13.70 -1.44 -7.50
N TRP A 109 14.87 -1.80 -8.06
CA TRP A 109 15.40 -1.17 -9.27
C TRP A 109 14.48 -1.32 -10.47
N TYR A 110 13.88 -2.50 -10.66
CA TYR A 110 12.94 -2.73 -11.75
C TYR A 110 11.71 -1.83 -11.62
N ASN A 111 11.08 -1.81 -10.44
CA ASN A 111 9.90 -0.98 -10.19
C ASN A 111 10.20 0.52 -10.32
N LYS A 112 11.40 0.96 -9.87
CA LYS A 112 11.86 2.33 -10.10
C LYS A 112 12.00 2.65 -11.58
N GLY A 113 12.59 1.74 -12.36
CA GLY A 113 12.71 1.87 -13.80
C GLY A 113 11.37 1.99 -14.49
N ASP A 114 10.40 1.17 -14.11
CA ASP A 114 9.06 1.21 -14.70
C ASP A 114 8.32 2.51 -14.35
N ALA A 115 8.38 2.96 -13.10
CA ALA A 115 7.82 4.25 -12.69
C ALA A 115 8.45 5.44 -13.44
N LEU A 116 9.78 5.43 -13.60
CA LEU A 116 10.52 6.46 -14.38
C LEU A 116 10.12 6.45 -15.86
N ARG A 117 9.94 5.26 -16.44
CA ARG A 117 9.46 5.10 -17.81
C ARG A 117 8.09 5.74 -18.00
N HIS A 118 7.17 5.48 -17.10
CA HIS A 118 5.83 6.09 -17.12
C HIS A 118 5.84 7.61 -16.96
N LEU A 119 6.84 8.16 -16.27
CA LEU A 119 7.05 9.61 -16.18
C LEU A 119 7.78 10.20 -17.42
N GLY A 120 8.13 9.38 -18.40
CA GLY A 120 8.91 9.83 -19.58
C GLY A 120 10.39 10.08 -19.27
N ARG A 121 10.90 9.72 -18.09
CA ARG A 121 12.31 9.86 -17.68
C ARG A 121 13.12 8.68 -18.22
N ILE A 122 13.15 8.54 -19.55
CA ILE A 122 13.60 7.32 -20.24
C ILE A 122 15.08 6.98 -19.96
N ASN A 123 15.97 7.97 -19.90
CA ASN A 123 17.39 7.70 -19.63
C ASN A 123 17.60 7.14 -18.22
N GLU A 124 16.86 7.67 -17.24
CA GLU A 124 16.93 7.20 -15.86
C GLU A 124 16.26 5.81 -15.71
N ALA A 125 15.18 5.59 -16.44
CA ALA A 125 14.53 4.27 -16.49
C ALA A 125 15.52 3.20 -17.03
N LYS A 126 16.23 3.49 -18.12
CA LYS A 126 17.24 2.59 -18.67
C LYS A 126 18.35 2.28 -17.65
N ALA A 127 18.83 3.30 -16.95
CA ALA A 127 19.83 3.11 -15.91
C ALA A 127 19.32 2.22 -14.76
N ALA A 128 18.08 2.45 -14.32
CA ALA A 128 17.46 1.64 -13.26
C ALA A 128 17.25 0.17 -13.70
N PHE A 129 16.77 -0.07 -14.90
CA PHE A 129 16.65 -1.43 -15.44
C PHE A 129 18.01 -2.11 -15.60
N ALA A 130 19.05 -1.40 -15.99
CA ALA A 130 20.41 -1.96 -16.05
C ALA A 130 20.91 -2.41 -14.67
N GLN A 131 20.60 -1.66 -13.60
CA GLN A 131 20.89 -2.06 -12.23
C GLN A 131 20.08 -3.30 -11.82
N ALA A 132 18.79 -3.36 -12.16
CA ALA A 132 17.98 -4.53 -11.91
C ALA A 132 18.55 -5.79 -12.57
N GLN A 133 18.92 -5.70 -13.85
CA GLN A 133 19.50 -6.82 -14.60
C GLN A 133 20.89 -7.22 -14.12
N ALA A 134 21.70 -6.28 -13.64
CA ALA A 134 22.99 -6.59 -13.05
C ALA A 134 22.85 -7.44 -11.77
N LEU A 135 21.76 -7.26 -11.03
CA LEU A 135 21.45 -8.03 -9.83
C LEU A 135 20.68 -9.32 -10.15
N ASP A 136 19.76 -9.27 -11.11
CA ASP A 136 18.97 -10.41 -11.57
C ASP A 136 18.81 -10.37 -13.11
N PRO A 137 19.62 -11.14 -13.84
CA PRO A 137 19.57 -11.19 -15.31
C PRO A 137 18.25 -11.71 -15.89
N THR A 138 17.38 -12.31 -15.07
CA THR A 138 16.07 -12.83 -15.52
C THR A 138 15.03 -11.72 -15.67
N LEU A 139 15.27 -10.56 -15.08
CA LEU A 139 14.39 -9.41 -15.20
C LEU A 139 14.58 -8.75 -16.57
N ILE A 140 13.57 -8.90 -17.42
CA ILE A 140 13.58 -8.35 -18.78
C ILE A 140 12.86 -7.01 -18.75
N PRO A 141 13.57 -5.89 -19.08
CA PRO A 141 12.92 -4.59 -19.21
C PRO A 141 11.89 -4.58 -20.33
N PRO A 142 10.88 -3.70 -20.26
CA PRO A 142 9.97 -3.48 -21.38
C PRO A 142 10.73 -3.13 -22.66
N THR A 143 10.37 -3.76 -23.78
CA THR A 143 11.00 -3.48 -25.10
C THR A 143 10.60 -2.10 -25.64
N ASP A 144 9.41 -1.62 -25.26
CA ASP A 144 8.94 -0.28 -25.60
C ASP A 144 9.36 0.73 -24.55
N MET A 145 10.43 1.44 -24.87
CA MET A 145 10.97 2.54 -24.08
C MET A 145 10.56 3.89 -24.66
N THR A 146 9.49 3.93 -25.45
CA THR A 146 8.94 5.19 -25.95
C THR A 146 8.28 5.96 -24.80
N ILE A 147 8.22 7.29 -24.94
CA ILE A 147 7.54 8.14 -23.96
C ILE A 147 6.06 7.76 -23.96
N ILE A 148 5.63 7.07 -22.91
CA ILE A 148 4.21 6.92 -22.64
C ILE A 148 3.76 8.30 -22.17
N THR A 149 3.26 9.12 -23.12
CA THR A 149 2.62 10.38 -22.72
C THR A 149 1.51 9.99 -21.74
N PRO A 150 1.54 10.49 -20.49
CA PRO A 150 0.43 10.26 -19.60
C PRO A 150 -0.80 10.75 -20.34
N VAL A 151 -1.79 9.87 -20.51
CA VAL A 151 -3.12 10.31 -20.94
C VAL A 151 -3.58 11.25 -19.83
N THR A 152 -3.35 12.55 -20.04
CA THR A 152 -4.00 13.58 -19.27
C THR A 152 -5.47 13.46 -19.64
N THR A 153 -6.20 12.58 -18.96
CA THR A 153 -7.63 12.76 -18.81
C THR A 153 -7.77 14.15 -18.20
N PRO A 154 -8.29 15.12 -18.95
CA PRO A 154 -8.57 16.40 -18.34
C PRO A 154 -9.51 16.08 -17.18
N ALA A 155 -9.06 16.33 -15.96
CA ALA A 155 -9.96 16.38 -14.84
C ALA A 155 -11.06 17.34 -15.29
N LYS A 156 -12.24 16.82 -15.63
CA LYS A 156 -13.43 17.62 -15.79
C LYS A 156 -13.70 18.25 -14.43
N SER A 157 -13.01 19.35 -14.17
CA SER A 157 -13.47 20.34 -13.23
C SER A 157 -14.73 20.94 -13.80
N SER A 158 -15.83 20.20 -13.71
CA SER A 158 -17.16 20.76 -13.88
C SER A 158 -17.50 21.59 -12.63
N LEU A 159 -16.72 22.61 -12.39
CA LEU A 159 -17.20 23.76 -11.66
C LEU A 159 -18.15 24.45 -12.62
N SER A 160 -19.42 24.07 -12.56
CA SER A 160 -20.48 24.78 -13.24
C SER A 160 -20.41 26.24 -12.78
N PRO A 161 -20.44 27.22 -13.73
CA PRO A 161 -20.35 28.64 -13.38
C PRO A 161 -21.55 29.17 -12.61
N SER A 162 -22.52 28.33 -12.29
CA SER A 162 -23.73 28.70 -11.55
C SER A 162 -23.53 28.99 -10.06
N LEU A 163 -22.41 28.59 -9.46
CA LEU A 163 -22.13 28.88 -8.05
C LEU A 163 -21.37 30.19 -7.81
N ALA A 164 -20.74 30.76 -8.85
CA ALA A 164 -20.08 32.07 -8.73
C ALA A 164 -21.02 33.24 -8.73
N ALA A 165 -22.24 33.10 -9.31
CA ALA A 165 -23.23 34.17 -9.35
C ALA A 165 -23.98 34.33 -8.01
N GLY A 166 -24.06 33.29 -7.18
CA GLY A 166 -24.76 33.33 -5.89
C GLY A 166 -24.01 34.05 -4.78
N ALA A 167 -22.67 34.03 -4.81
CA ALA A 167 -21.86 34.66 -3.76
C ALA A 167 -21.76 36.19 -3.86
N LEU A 168 -21.90 36.74 -5.05
CA LEU A 168 -21.87 38.19 -5.26
C LEU A 168 -23.19 38.90 -4.91
N ALA A 169 -24.33 38.21 -4.97
CA ALA A 169 -25.62 38.77 -4.62
C ALA A 169 -25.82 38.98 -3.11
N LEU A 170 -25.14 38.17 -2.25
CA LEU A 170 -25.30 38.25 -0.81
C LEU A 170 -24.51 39.41 -0.18
N VAL A 171 -23.45 39.87 -0.83
CA VAL A 171 -22.64 41.01 -0.36
C VAL A 171 -23.39 42.35 -0.59
N PHE A 172 -24.18 42.46 -1.64
CA PHE A 172 -24.98 43.68 -1.93
C PHE A 172 -26.21 43.81 -1.03
N LEU A 173 -26.78 42.72 -0.54
CA LEU A 173 -27.94 42.76 0.36
C LEU A 173 -27.56 43.18 1.80
N ILE A 174 -26.37 42.84 2.28
CA ILE A 174 -25.92 43.21 3.60
C ILE A 174 -25.44 44.68 3.63
N GLY A 175 -24.82 45.18 2.56
CA GLY A 175 -24.41 46.56 2.41
C GLY A 175 -25.58 47.55 2.33
N GLY A 176 -26.71 47.15 1.73
CA GLY A 176 -27.92 47.97 1.61
C GLY A 176 -28.71 48.10 2.93
N LEU A 177 -28.57 47.17 3.85
CA LEU A 177 -29.31 47.21 5.12
C LEU A 177 -28.66 48.16 6.18
N PHE A 178 -27.33 48.35 6.09
CA PHE A 178 -26.61 49.23 6.98
C PHE A 178 -26.71 50.73 6.64
N SER A 179 -27.11 51.06 5.41
CA SER A 179 -27.28 52.50 5.01
C SER A 179 -28.63 53.09 5.37
N ARG A 180 -29.57 52.34 5.94
CA ARG A 180 -30.87 52.83 6.39
C ARG A 180 -31.05 53.00 7.89
N LEU A 181 -29.97 52.79 8.66
CA LEU A 181 -29.99 52.90 10.12
C LEU A 181 -29.11 54.06 10.64
N LYS A 182 -29.07 55.17 9.91
CA LYS A 182 -28.58 56.45 10.43
C LYS A 182 -29.63 57.52 10.21
#